data_3b59ed6be7009925ab21edf6623b0df6
#
_entry.id   3b59ed6be7009925ab21edf6623b0df6
#
_cell.length_a   1.000
_cell.length_b   1.000
_cell.length_c   1.000
_cell.angle_alpha   90.00
_cell.angle_beta   90.00
_cell.angle_gamma   90.00
#
_symmetry.space_group_name_H-M   'P 1'
#
loop_
_entity.id
_entity.type
_entity.pdbx_description
1 polymer ?
#
loop_
_entity_poly.entity_id
_entity_poly.type
_entity_poly.pdbx_seq_one_letter_code
_entity_poly.pdbx_strand_id
1 'polypeptide(L)'
;MARILRGEVYWANLDPTKGHEQSGQRPVLVLSQDVFNDRSGVVIAVALTSQPQKAGFPLTLPLSASALPKRSWVKISQIRTLSQERLGKRIAKISPEELDLVVEGLNEIIGG
;
A
#
# COMPACT_ATOMS: atom_id res chain seq x y z
N MET A 1 21.39 2.78 -2.60
CA MET A 1 20.07 2.34 -2.16
C MET A 1 19.26 1.88 -3.35
N ALA A 2 18.58 0.74 -3.23
CA ALA A 2 17.75 0.24 -4.32
C ALA A 2 16.57 1.18 -4.57
N ARG A 3 16.14 1.26 -5.83
CA ARG A 3 14.96 2.05 -6.19
C ARG A 3 13.71 1.46 -5.56
N ILE A 4 12.78 2.33 -5.22
CA ILE A 4 11.45 1.93 -4.74
C ILE A 4 10.52 1.93 -5.95
N LEU A 5 9.99 0.75 -6.28
CA LEU A 5 9.23 0.56 -7.50
C LEU A 5 7.74 0.40 -7.22
N ARG A 6 6.93 0.87 -8.15
CA ARG A 6 5.47 0.71 -8.11
C ARG A 6 5.09 -0.76 -8.02
N GLY A 7 4.17 -1.08 -7.12
CA GLY A 7 3.72 -2.46 -6.91
C GLY A 7 4.49 -3.23 -5.86
N GLU A 8 5.58 -2.68 -5.35
CA GLU A 8 6.34 -3.30 -4.27
C GLU A 8 5.66 -3.07 -2.92
N VAL A 9 5.83 -4.04 -2.02
CA VAL A 9 5.32 -3.98 -0.65
C VAL A 9 6.51 -3.86 0.29
N TYR A 10 6.43 -2.89 1.20
CA TYR A 10 7.48 -2.62 2.20
C TYR A 10 6.87 -2.61 3.60
N TRP A 11 7.65 -3.03 4.60
CA TRP A 11 7.35 -2.66 5.98
C TRP A 11 7.49 -1.15 6.11
N ALA A 12 6.57 -0.52 6.83
CA ALA A 12 6.63 0.93 7.06
C ALA A 12 6.18 1.27 8.46
N ASN A 13 6.76 2.33 9.02
CA ASN A 13 6.31 2.91 10.26
C ASN A 13 5.26 3.98 9.96
N LEU A 14 4.02 3.72 10.35
CA LEU A 14 2.89 4.61 10.06
C LEU A 14 2.59 5.58 11.20
N ASP A 15 3.28 5.47 12.33
CA ASP A 15 3.10 6.41 13.44
C ASP A 15 3.82 7.73 13.15
N PRO A 16 3.29 8.86 13.67
CA PRO A 16 2.03 8.99 14.39
C PRO A 16 0.81 9.03 13.47
N THR A 17 -0.30 8.48 13.94
CA THR A 17 -1.58 8.52 13.22
C THR A 17 -2.69 9.01 14.15
N LYS A 18 -3.87 9.28 13.58
CA LYS A 18 -5.03 9.76 14.33
C LYS A 18 -6.29 8.99 13.93
N GLY A 19 -7.15 8.75 14.91
CA GLY A 19 -8.48 8.19 14.68
C GLY A 19 -8.44 6.82 14.03
N HIS A 20 -9.11 6.69 12.90
CA HIS A 20 -9.27 5.41 12.19
C HIS A 20 -8.12 5.09 11.22
N GLU A 21 -7.07 5.90 11.21
CA GLU A 21 -5.90 5.62 10.38
C GLU A 21 -5.16 4.38 10.87
N GLN A 22 -4.57 3.62 9.94
CA GLN A 22 -3.69 2.52 10.30
C GLN A 22 -2.45 3.06 10.98
N SER A 23 -2.00 2.38 12.03
CA SER A 23 -0.87 2.82 12.86
C SER A 23 0.16 1.70 13.03
N GLY A 24 1.33 2.07 13.56
CA GLY A 24 2.41 1.15 13.89
C GLY A 24 3.16 0.64 12.67
N GLN A 25 3.86 -0.48 12.85
CA GLN A 25 4.58 -1.14 11.75
C GLN A 25 3.60 -1.96 10.93
N ARG A 26 3.46 -1.61 9.66
CA ARG A 26 2.52 -2.27 8.74
C ARG A 26 3.15 -2.45 7.37
N PRO A 27 2.78 -3.49 6.63
CA PRO A 27 3.10 -3.53 5.20
C PRO A 27 2.33 -2.43 4.48
N VAL A 28 2.99 -1.80 3.52
CA VAL A 28 2.35 -0.83 2.62
C VAL A 28 2.67 -1.20 1.18
N LEU A 29 1.71 -0.95 0.31
CA LEU A 29 1.83 -1.17 -1.13
C LEU A 29 2.12 0.17 -1.80
N VAL A 30 3.21 0.25 -2.54
CA VAL A 30 3.60 1.45 -3.27
C VAL A 30 2.76 1.56 -4.55
N LEU A 31 2.04 2.65 -4.70
CA LEU A 31 1.20 2.92 -5.88
C LEU A 31 1.84 3.91 -6.83
N SER A 32 2.71 4.80 -6.34
CA SER A 32 3.29 5.87 -7.14
C SER A 32 4.32 5.34 -8.13
N GLN A 33 4.40 6.02 -9.28
CA GLN A 33 5.29 5.67 -10.38
C GLN A 33 6.75 5.80 -9.96
N ASP A 34 7.60 4.99 -10.59
CA ASP A 34 9.03 4.91 -10.27
C ASP A 34 9.72 6.27 -10.38
N VAL A 35 9.40 7.03 -11.43
CA VAL A 35 10.00 8.36 -11.63
C VAL A 35 9.60 9.32 -10.52
N PHE A 36 8.32 9.28 -10.10
CA PHE A 36 7.87 10.08 -8.98
C PHE A 36 8.64 9.73 -7.71
N ASN A 37 8.79 8.42 -7.44
CA ASN A 37 9.50 7.94 -6.25
C ASN A 37 10.96 8.39 -6.26
N ASP A 38 11.62 8.30 -7.42
CA ASP A 38 13.03 8.68 -7.55
C ASP A 38 13.26 10.18 -7.28
N ARG A 39 12.30 11.02 -7.65
CA ARG A 39 12.47 12.48 -7.62
C ARG A 39 11.93 13.17 -6.38
N SER A 40 10.95 12.57 -5.72
CA SER A 40 10.19 13.26 -4.67
C SER A 40 10.69 13.02 -3.26
N GLY A 41 11.42 11.94 -3.01
CA GLY A 41 11.79 11.53 -1.65
C GLY A 41 10.64 10.94 -0.85
N VAL A 42 9.46 10.84 -1.46
CA VAL A 42 8.27 10.23 -0.85
C VAL A 42 7.72 9.13 -1.76
N VAL A 43 6.73 8.42 -1.26
CA VAL A 43 5.91 7.50 -2.05
C VAL A 43 4.45 7.72 -1.72
N ILE A 44 3.57 7.41 -2.67
CA ILE A 44 2.13 7.33 -2.41
C ILE A 44 1.82 5.85 -2.25
N ALA A 45 1.27 5.48 -1.12
CA ALA A 45 1.09 4.08 -0.74
C ALA A 45 -0.23 3.86 -0.03
N VAL A 46 -0.63 2.60 0.06
CA VAL A 46 -1.81 2.17 0.81
C VAL A 46 -1.40 1.12 1.83
N ALA A 47 -2.02 1.18 3.00
CA ALA A 47 -1.73 0.23 4.07
C ALA A 47 -2.38 -1.13 3.78
N LEU A 48 -1.69 -2.19 4.21
CA LEU A 48 -2.24 -3.54 4.23
C LEU A 48 -2.61 -3.90 5.67
N THR A 49 -3.57 -4.82 5.80
CA THR A 49 -3.94 -5.39 7.09
C THR A 49 -4.08 -6.90 6.97
N SER A 50 -3.72 -7.62 8.04
CA SER A 50 -3.96 -9.06 8.13
C SER A 50 -5.31 -9.39 8.77
N GLN A 51 -6.05 -8.39 9.22
CA GLN A 51 -7.40 -8.56 9.76
C GLN A 51 -8.38 -8.80 8.61
N PRO A 52 -9.18 -9.89 8.63
CA PRO A 52 -10.17 -10.10 7.59
C PRO A 52 -11.12 -8.89 7.46
N GLN A 53 -11.41 -8.52 6.22
CA GLN A 53 -12.22 -7.33 5.93
C GLN A 53 -13.59 -7.74 5.41
N LYS A 54 -14.64 -7.15 5.99
CA LYS A 54 -16.02 -7.37 5.54
C LYS A 54 -16.41 -6.44 4.40
N ALA A 55 -15.85 -5.24 4.40
CA ALA A 55 -16.12 -4.27 3.34
C ALA A 55 -15.34 -4.69 2.10
N GLY A 56 -15.97 -5.18 1.09
CA GLY A 56 -15.30 -5.61 -0.13
C GLY A 56 -14.84 -4.44 -1.00
N PHE A 57 -14.54 -4.77 -2.24
CA PHE A 57 -14.17 -3.80 -3.27
C PHE A 57 -15.29 -2.76 -3.45
N PRO A 58 -14.98 -1.45 -3.57
CA PRO A 58 -13.65 -0.85 -3.76
C PRO A 58 -12.91 -0.44 -2.50
N LEU A 59 -13.45 -0.70 -1.32
CA LEU A 59 -12.81 -0.27 -0.07
C LEU A 59 -11.62 -1.15 0.31
N THR A 60 -11.71 -2.44 0.04
CA THR A 60 -10.64 -3.39 0.33
C THR A 60 -10.48 -4.40 -0.80
N LEU A 61 -9.30 -5.00 -0.88
CA LEU A 61 -8.99 -6.04 -1.86
C LEU A 61 -8.09 -7.10 -1.21
N PRO A 62 -8.51 -8.39 -1.20
CA PRO A 62 -7.61 -9.44 -0.73
C PRO A 62 -6.47 -9.66 -1.72
N LEU A 63 -5.26 -9.89 -1.19
CA LEU A 63 -4.07 -10.16 -1.99
C LEU A 63 -3.71 -11.64 -1.96
N SER A 64 -3.21 -12.12 -3.11
CA SER A 64 -2.79 -13.51 -3.26
C SER A 64 -1.27 -13.71 -3.16
N ALA A 65 -0.48 -12.64 -2.95
CA ALA A 65 0.97 -12.71 -2.95
C ALA A 65 1.49 -13.65 -1.85
N SER A 66 2.14 -14.73 -2.25
CA SER A 66 2.63 -15.75 -1.31
C SER A 66 3.82 -15.26 -0.47
N ALA A 67 4.52 -14.22 -0.92
CA ALA A 67 5.66 -13.64 -0.20
C ALA A 67 5.24 -12.82 1.02
N LEU A 68 3.96 -12.51 1.16
CA LEU A 68 3.47 -11.78 2.33
C LEU A 68 3.50 -12.69 3.56
N PRO A 69 3.89 -12.16 4.74
CA PRO A 69 4.01 -12.98 5.95
C PRO A 69 2.69 -13.56 6.43
N LYS A 70 1.57 -12.91 6.07
CA LYS A 70 0.21 -13.35 6.43
C LYS A 70 -0.72 -13.02 5.29
N ARG A 71 -1.85 -13.74 5.22
CA ARG A 71 -2.93 -13.34 4.33
C ARG A 71 -3.30 -11.90 4.62
N SER A 72 -3.36 -11.08 3.58
CA SER A 72 -3.50 -9.63 3.73
C SER A 72 -4.56 -9.06 2.79
N TRP A 73 -5.10 -7.92 3.20
CA TRP A 73 -6.04 -7.12 2.43
C TRP A 73 -5.46 -5.73 2.26
N VAL A 74 -5.59 -5.17 1.07
CA VAL A 74 -5.29 -3.76 0.84
C VAL A 74 -6.46 -2.93 1.35
N LYS A 75 -6.18 -1.95 2.19
CA LYS A 75 -7.19 -0.97 2.61
C LYS A 75 -7.10 0.24 1.68
N ILE A 76 -7.81 0.15 0.57
CA ILE A 76 -7.67 1.11 -0.55
C ILE A 76 -7.95 2.55 -0.10
N SER A 77 -8.90 2.74 0.83
CA SER A 77 -9.20 4.07 1.36
C SER A 77 -8.11 4.65 2.25
N GLN A 78 -7.15 3.85 2.68
CA GLN A 78 -6.05 4.27 3.55
C GLN A 78 -4.81 4.69 2.74
N ILE A 79 -5.04 5.38 1.63
CA ILE A 79 -3.97 5.92 0.80
C ILE A 79 -3.32 7.11 1.51
N ARG A 80 -1.99 7.18 1.45
CA ARG A 80 -1.26 8.29 2.06
C ARG A 80 0.10 8.47 1.41
N THR A 81 0.64 9.66 1.61
CA THR A 81 2.01 9.98 1.22
C THR A 81 2.93 9.69 2.40
N LEU A 82 3.99 8.95 2.13
CA LEU A 82 4.99 8.58 3.15
C LEU A 82 6.37 9.04 2.71
N SER A 83 7.14 9.61 3.64
CA SER A 83 8.58 9.80 3.44
C SER A 83 9.22 8.42 3.23
N GLN A 84 10.15 8.32 2.28
CA GLN A 84 10.85 7.06 2.03
C GLN A 84 11.64 6.59 3.26
N GLU A 85 11.99 7.50 4.16
CA GLU A 85 12.65 7.16 5.42
C GLU A 85 11.79 6.29 6.33
N ARG A 86 10.48 6.29 6.13
CA ARG A 86 9.56 5.43 6.89
C ARG A 86 9.54 4.00 6.40
N LEU A 87 10.08 3.73 5.22
CA LEU A 87 10.08 2.40 4.63
C LEU A 87 11.24 1.57 5.18
N GLY A 88 10.92 0.35 5.56
CA GLY A 88 11.91 -0.62 6.00
C GLY A 88 12.17 -1.65 4.92
N LYS A 89 12.11 -2.92 5.29
CA LYS A 89 12.43 -4.03 4.40
C LYS A 89 11.36 -4.22 3.32
N ARG A 90 11.81 -4.42 2.08
CA ARG A 90 10.93 -4.86 0.99
C ARG A 90 10.49 -6.30 1.26
N ILE A 91 9.19 -6.55 1.12
CA ILE A 91 8.60 -7.86 1.45
C ILE A 91 8.23 -8.62 0.18
N ALA A 92 7.60 -7.95 -0.77
CA ALA A 92 6.94 -8.61 -1.90
C ALA A 92 6.73 -7.64 -3.05
N LYS A 93 6.26 -8.18 -4.16
CA LYS A 93 5.74 -7.40 -5.28
C LYS A 93 4.43 -8.04 -5.70
N ILE A 94 3.37 -7.27 -5.84
CA ILE A 94 2.08 -7.80 -6.26
C ILE A 94 2.01 -7.87 -7.79
N SER A 95 1.05 -8.66 -8.28
CA SER A 95 0.85 -8.80 -9.73
C SER A 95 0.32 -7.50 -10.35
N PRO A 96 0.59 -7.26 -11.65
CA PRO A 96 0.01 -6.11 -12.35
C PRO A 96 -1.51 -6.11 -12.29
N GLU A 97 -2.14 -7.27 -12.32
CA GLU A 97 -3.60 -7.41 -12.27
C GLU A 97 -4.15 -6.93 -10.93
N GLU A 98 -3.51 -7.33 -9.83
CA GLU A 98 -3.92 -6.87 -8.50
C GLU A 98 -3.68 -5.38 -8.33
N LEU A 99 -2.56 -4.88 -8.84
CA LEU A 99 -2.26 -3.45 -8.80
C LEU A 99 -3.32 -2.64 -9.55
N ASP A 100 -3.71 -3.10 -10.73
CA ASP A 100 -4.76 -2.43 -11.52
C ASP A 100 -6.09 -2.39 -10.77
N LEU A 101 -6.44 -3.47 -10.05
CA LEU A 101 -7.65 -3.50 -9.23
C LEU A 101 -7.59 -2.50 -8.08
N VAL A 102 -6.43 -2.34 -7.45
CA VAL A 102 -6.27 -1.34 -6.38
C VAL A 102 -6.48 0.07 -6.94
N VAL A 103 -5.87 0.37 -8.07
CA VAL A 103 -6.02 1.70 -8.72
C VAL A 103 -7.47 1.91 -9.13
N GLU A 104 -8.13 0.90 -9.70
CA GLU A 104 -9.55 0.98 -10.06
C GLU A 104 -10.42 1.26 -8.83
N GLY A 105 -10.17 0.57 -7.72
CA GLY A 105 -10.89 0.81 -6.47
C GLY A 105 -10.69 2.23 -5.97
N LEU A 106 -9.46 2.73 -6.03
CA LEU A 106 -9.17 4.11 -5.63
C LEU A 106 -9.92 5.10 -6.51
N ASN A 107 -9.97 4.86 -7.81
CA ASN A 107 -10.72 5.71 -8.74
C ASN A 107 -12.21 5.72 -8.42
N GLU A 108 -12.78 4.61 -7.99
CA GLU A 108 -14.19 4.56 -7.59
C GLU A 108 -14.45 5.36 -6.32
N ILE A 109 -13.47 5.44 -5.44
CA ILE A 109 -13.61 6.19 -4.17
C ILE A 109 -13.47 7.69 -4.40
N ILE A 110 -12.50 8.12 -5.20
CA ILE A 110 -12.14 9.55 -5.35
C ILE A 110 -12.38 10.11 -6.74
N GLY A 111 -12.53 9.27 -7.74
CA GLY A 111 -12.74 9.69 -9.12
C GLY A 111 -14.18 10.08 -9.39
N GLY A 112 -14.36 10.71 -10.49
CA GLY A 112 -15.70 11.07 -10.97
C GLY A 112 -16.26 10.09 -11.96
#